data_ba1f12fc9a115a01a79b17708068d504
#
_entry.id   ba1f12fc9a115a01a79b17708068d504
#
_cell.length_a   1.000
_cell.length_b   1.000
_cell.length_c   1.000
_cell.angle_alpha   90.00
_cell.angle_beta   90.00
_cell.angle_gamma   90.00
#
_symmetry.space_group_name_H-M   'P 1'
#
loop_
_entity.id
_entity.type
_entity.pdbx_description
1 polymer ?
#
loop_
_entity_poly.entity_id
_entity_poly.type
_entity_poly.pdbx_seq_one_letter_code
_entity_poly.pdbx_strand_id
1 'polypeptide(L)'
;VESGGDPVEIPDLTYEAYLDFHRKYYHPSNSYIYLYGDMDMEEKLNWIDEHYLSHFDYLEVDSEIEDQPAFEEPREEYGFYSVTEDEETEGKAYFSYNVVCPGLDCDVYEGLRVLEHVLVNSVGAPVKQALLDAGIGTEISCTFEESMKQPWFSIIAKNVRMEQKKDFIRIIRETLEKLVNDGLNTKSLTAALNAMEFQYREADFGSYPKGLMYGLQMFDSWLYDAKQPFVHLMAADVYDSLRQRMDTDFFENMIQTLLLDNDHRTFVSVEPKVGLTARMDEEEKQR
;
A
#
# COMPACT_ATOMS: atom_id res chain seq x y z
N VAL A 1 6.15 11.49 3.31
CA VAL A 1 7.27 12.07 2.53
C VAL A 1 6.78 12.26 1.11
N GLU A 2 6.87 13.46 0.59
CA GLU A 2 6.45 13.77 -0.77
C GLU A 2 7.55 13.41 -1.76
N SER A 3 7.18 12.72 -2.84
CA SER A 3 8.09 12.45 -3.94
C SER A 3 8.23 13.71 -4.80
N GLY A 4 9.47 14.11 -5.11
CA GLY A 4 9.76 15.33 -5.87
C GLY A 4 10.04 16.56 -5.02
N GLY A 5 9.84 16.48 -3.72
CA GLY A 5 10.09 17.54 -2.74
C GLY A 5 8.90 18.47 -2.52
N ASP A 6 8.91 19.13 -1.37
CA ASP A 6 7.92 20.12 -1.00
C ASP A 6 8.30 21.49 -1.56
N PRO A 7 7.41 22.19 -2.33
CA PRO A 7 7.66 23.53 -2.85
C PRO A 7 8.04 24.54 -1.75
N VAL A 8 7.60 24.31 -0.50
CA VAL A 8 7.93 25.15 0.64
C VAL A 8 9.38 24.96 1.09
N GLU A 9 9.90 23.74 1.01
CA GLU A 9 11.24 23.37 1.50
C GLU A 9 12.33 23.53 0.41
N ILE A 10 11.99 23.33 -0.87
CA ILE A 10 12.96 23.36 -1.98
C ILE A 10 13.77 24.68 -2.03
N PRO A 11 13.18 25.88 -1.87
CA PRO A 11 13.94 27.13 -1.92
C PRO A 11 14.98 27.31 -0.79
N ASP A 12 14.82 26.60 0.32
CA ASP A 12 15.72 26.67 1.48
C ASP A 12 16.91 25.68 1.36
N LEU A 13 16.91 24.81 0.34
CA LEU A 13 18.02 23.90 0.08
C LEU A 13 19.25 24.65 -0.44
N THR A 14 20.38 24.46 0.22
CA THR A 14 21.65 24.98 -0.30
C THR A 14 22.24 24.03 -1.34
N TYR A 15 23.06 24.55 -2.25
CA TYR A 15 23.76 23.76 -3.24
C TYR A 15 24.68 22.70 -2.57
N GLU A 16 25.31 23.07 -1.46
CA GLU A 16 26.15 22.18 -0.68
C GLU A 16 25.33 21.00 -0.09
N ALA A 17 24.18 21.29 0.51
CA ALA A 17 23.30 20.25 1.07
C ALA A 17 22.80 19.29 -0.01
N TYR A 18 22.47 19.81 -1.19
CA TYR A 18 22.09 19.00 -2.35
C TYR A 18 23.22 18.07 -2.80
N LEU A 19 24.46 18.60 -2.93
CA LEU A 19 25.62 17.80 -3.33
C LEU A 19 25.97 16.75 -2.28
N ASP A 20 25.86 17.09 -0.99
CA ASP A 20 26.19 16.18 0.11
C ASP A 20 25.18 15.03 0.17
N PHE A 21 23.89 15.33 -0.02
CA PHE A 21 22.84 14.31 -0.14
C PHE A 21 23.15 13.35 -1.31
N HIS A 22 23.46 13.91 -2.49
CA HIS A 22 23.78 13.11 -3.66
C HIS A 22 25.03 12.23 -3.43
N ARG A 23 26.12 12.77 -2.89
CA ARG A 23 27.33 11.99 -2.59
C ARG A 23 27.08 10.87 -1.59
N LYS A 24 26.22 11.12 -0.58
CA LYS A 24 25.93 10.16 0.48
C LYS A 24 25.08 9.00 -0.01
N TYR A 25 24.02 9.28 -0.75
CA TYR A 25 22.98 8.28 -1.04
C TYR A 25 23.03 7.70 -2.46
N TYR A 26 23.57 8.45 -3.44
CA TYR A 26 23.66 8.02 -4.85
C TYR A 26 25.01 7.34 -5.11
N HIS A 27 25.33 6.34 -4.31
CA HIS A 27 26.52 5.54 -4.45
C HIS A 27 26.18 4.12 -4.90
N PRO A 28 27.00 3.43 -5.73
CA PRO A 28 26.72 2.06 -6.18
C PRO A 28 26.48 1.07 -5.03
N SER A 29 27.16 1.26 -3.88
CA SER A 29 26.95 0.44 -2.69
C SER A 29 25.55 0.58 -2.07
N ASN A 30 24.78 1.60 -2.46
CA ASN A 30 23.41 1.87 -2.03
C ASN A 30 22.43 1.71 -3.21
N SER A 31 22.67 0.74 -4.10
CA SER A 31 21.82 0.52 -5.27
C SER A 31 21.60 -0.96 -5.53
N TYR A 32 20.47 -1.27 -6.16
CA TYR A 32 20.17 -2.57 -6.71
C TYR A 32 20.08 -2.46 -8.22
N ILE A 33 20.68 -3.40 -8.94
CA ILE A 33 20.68 -3.45 -10.40
C ILE A 33 19.85 -4.65 -10.83
N TYR A 34 18.79 -4.39 -11.58
CA TYR A 34 17.94 -5.41 -12.15
C TYR A 34 18.05 -5.41 -13.67
N LEU A 35 18.35 -6.56 -14.25
CA LEU A 35 18.43 -6.76 -15.69
C LEU A 35 17.44 -7.85 -16.11
N TYR A 36 16.65 -7.57 -17.13
CA TYR A 36 15.69 -8.52 -17.69
C TYR A 36 15.62 -8.36 -19.22
N GLY A 37 15.64 -9.47 -19.94
CA GLY A 37 15.45 -9.48 -21.39
C GLY A 37 16.34 -10.49 -22.09
N ASP A 38 16.18 -10.55 -23.41
CA ASP A 38 17.02 -11.36 -24.30
C ASP A 38 18.35 -10.62 -24.57
N MET A 39 19.33 -10.85 -23.71
CA MET A 39 20.65 -10.23 -23.77
C MET A 39 21.73 -11.21 -23.30
N ASP A 40 22.96 -10.99 -23.77
CA ASP A 40 24.13 -11.63 -23.18
C ASP A 40 24.39 -11.03 -21.80
N MET A 41 24.01 -11.75 -20.75
CA MET A 41 24.06 -11.29 -19.38
C MET A 41 25.51 -11.08 -18.91
N GLU A 42 26.43 -11.96 -19.32
CA GLU A 42 27.85 -11.86 -18.96
C GLU A 42 28.48 -10.61 -19.60
N GLU A 43 28.20 -10.35 -20.88
CA GLU A 43 28.63 -9.11 -21.54
C GLU A 43 28.14 -7.86 -20.82
N LYS A 44 26.86 -7.84 -20.41
CA LYS A 44 26.25 -6.67 -19.73
C LYS A 44 26.80 -6.46 -18.33
N LEU A 45 26.96 -7.53 -17.56
CA LEU A 45 27.56 -7.46 -16.23
C LEU A 45 29.03 -7.00 -16.29
N ASN A 46 29.84 -7.54 -17.22
CA ASN A 46 31.22 -7.11 -17.44
C ASN A 46 31.29 -5.63 -17.83
N TRP A 47 30.38 -5.19 -18.72
CA TRP A 47 30.34 -3.80 -19.14
C TRP A 47 30.03 -2.85 -17.98
N ILE A 48 29.03 -3.21 -17.13
CA ILE A 48 28.65 -2.43 -15.95
C ILE A 48 29.80 -2.37 -14.95
N ASP A 49 30.52 -3.49 -14.74
CA ASP A 49 31.66 -3.53 -13.85
C ASP A 49 32.81 -2.67 -14.35
N GLU A 50 33.25 -2.91 -15.58
CA GLU A 50 34.41 -2.22 -16.18
C GLU A 50 34.21 -0.71 -16.35
N HIS A 51 32.97 -0.27 -16.71
CA HIS A 51 32.72 1.12 -17.05
C HIS A 51 32.11 1.93 -15.90
N TYR A 52 31.66 1.26 -14.82
CA TYR A 52 31.00 1.94 -13.71
C TYR A 52 31.46 1.43 -12.33
N LEU A 53 31.17 0.19 -11.97
CA LEU A 53 31.34 -0.29 -10.59
C LEU A 53 32.80 -0.32 -10.15
N SER A 54 33.74 -0.72 -11.04
CA SER A 54 35.19 -0.77 -10.74
C SER A 54 35.82 0.60 -10.42
N HIS A 55 35.10 1.71 -10.67
CA HIS A 55 35.60 3.04 -10.34
C HIS A 55 35.23 3.49 -8.91
N PHE A 56 34.54 2.66 -8.17
CA PHE A 56 34.08 2.96 -6.80
C PHE A 56 34.60 1.91 -5.82
N ASP A 57 35.10 2.36 -4.70
CA ASP A 57 35.32 1.50 -3.55
C ASP A 57 34.01 1.29 -2.78
N TYR A 58 33.92 0.23 -1.99
CA TYR A 58 32.77 0.01 -1.14
C TYR A 58 32.58 1.16 -0.13
N LEU A 59 31.36 1.68 -0.05
CA LEU A 59 30.95 2.68 0.93
C LEU A 59 29.80 2.13 1.76
N GLU A 60 29.95 2.14 3.08
CA GLU A 60 28.84 1.88 3.98
C GLU A 60 27.91 3.10 4.00
N VAL A 61 26.67 2.90 3.56
CA VAL A 61 25.67 3.95 3.50
C VAL A 61 24.57 3.64 4.51
N ASP A 62 24.39 4.54 5.47
CA ASP A 62 23.28 4.51 6.42
C ASP A 62 22.01 5.03 5.71
N SER A 63 21.30 4.09 5.07
CA SER A 63 20.06 4.34 4.31
C SER A 63 18.90 3.46 4.78
N GLU A 64 19.05 2.78 5.92
CA GLU A 64 17.99 1.93 6.44
C GLU A 64 16.77 2.78 6.83
N ILE A 65 15.60 2.33 6.38
CA ILE A 65 14.32 2.96 6.76
C ILE A 65 13.87 2.32 8.07
N GLU A 66 13.77 3.14 9.11
CA GLU A 66 13.23 2.70 10.39
C GLU A 66 11.73 2.44 10.29
N ASP A 67 11.25 1.45 11.07
CA ASP A 67 9.82 1.20 11.19
C ASP A 67 9.14 2.32 11.99
N GLN A 68 7.95 2.72 11.57
CA GLN A 68 7.06 3.53 12.40
C GLN A 68 6.70 2.71 13.64
N PRO A 69 7.00 3.20 14.86
CA PRO A 69 6.59 2.52 16.08
C PRO A 69 5.07 2.31 16.12
N ALA A 70 4.65 1.14 16.58
CA ALA A 70 3.23 0.84 16.72
C ALA A 70 2.54 1.88 17.63
N PHE A 71 1.32 2.25 17.28
CA PHE A 71 0.53 3.14 18.12
C PHE A 71 0.06 2.38 19.36
N GLU A 72 0.01 3.08 20.50
CA GLU A 72 -0.55 2.53 21.74
C GLU A 72 -2.08 2.48 21.72
N GLU A 73 -2.70 3.33 20.90
CA GLU A 73 -4.14 3.43 20.65
C GLU A 73 -4.42 3.91 19.23
N PRO A 74 -5.58 3.58 18.66
CA PRO A 74 -5.97 4.07 17.35
C PRO A 74 -5.96 5.59 17.26
N ARG A 75 -5.45 6.14 16.16
CA ARG A 75 -5.38 7.59 15.92
C ARG A 75 -6.50 8.06 15.02
N GLU A 76 -6.93 9.28 15.24
CA GLU A 76 -7.84 10.00 14.36
C GLU A 76 -7.09 11.16 13.70
N GLU A 77 -7.16 11.22 12.37
CA GLU A 77 -6.53 12.27 11.58
C GLU A 77 -7.60 13.00 10.73
N TYR A 78 -7.35 14.28 10.53
CA TYR A 78 -8.27 15.14 9.81
C TYR A 78 -7.52 16.02 8.81
N GLY A 79 -8.02 16.13 7.60
CA GLY A 79 -7.43 16.92 6.54
C GLY A 79 -8.44 17.57 5.60
N PHE A 80 -7.92 18.31 4.64
CA PHE A 80 -8.71 18.97 3.60
C PHE A 80 -8.15 18.64 2.22
N TYR A 81 -9.02 18.67 1.21
CA TYR A 81 -8.61 18.73 -0.19
C TYR A 81 -9.22 19.97 -0.87
N SER A 82 -8.54 20.47 -1.88
CA SER A 82 -8.97 21.69 -2.57
C SER A 82 -10.09 21.39 -3.55
N VAL A 83 -11.08 22.29 -3.57
CA VAL A 83 -12.16 22.34 -4.57
C VAL A 83 -12.34 23.76 -5.05
N THR A 84 -12.96 23.92 -6.23
CA THR A 84 -13.33 25.21 -6.80
C THR A 84 -14.61 25.76 -6.19
N GLU A 85 -14.92 27.05 -6.41
CA GLU A 85 -16.10 27.72 -5.84
C GLU A 85 -17.44 27.16 -6.38
N ASP A 86 -17.42 26.56 -7.55
CA ASP A 86 -18.59 25.99 -8.22
C ASP A 86 -18.83 24.51 -7.90
N GLU A 87 -17.92 23.86 -7.15
CA GLU A 87 -18.09 22.47 -6.74
C GLU A 87 -18.92 22.35 -5.47
N GLU A 88 -19.79 21.32 -5.44
CA GLU A 88 -20.52 20.95 -4.21
C GLU A 88 -19.55 20.44 -3.15
N THR A 89 -19.73 20.89 -1.92
CA THR A 89 -18.92 20.44 -0.77
C THR A 89 -19.70 19.54 0.19
N GLU A 90 -21.03 19.66 0.23
CA GLU A 90 -21.86 18.85 1.12
C GLU A 90 -21.87 17.37 0.68
N GLY A 91 -21.58 16.48 1.62
CA GLY A 91 -21.51 15.04 1.34
C GLY A 91 -20.40 14.64 0.38
N LYS A 92 -19.31 15.40 0.33
CA LYS A 92 -18.14 15.16 -0.51
C LYS A 92 -16.89 14.83 0.29
N ALA A 93 -17.02 14.56 1.58
CA ALA A 93 -15.90 14.12 2.39
C ALA A 93 -15.49 12.65 2.06
N TYR A 94 -14.30 12.30 2.51
CA TYR A 94 -13.76 10.96 2.42
C TYR A 94 -13.45 10.44 3.82
N PHE A 95 -13.75 9.16 4.07
CA PHE A 95 -13.29 8.45 5.26
C PHE A 95 -12.41 7.29 4.86
N SER A 96 -11.38 7.04 5.67
CA SER A 96 -10.62 5.80 5.56
C SER A 96 -10.37 5.17 6.92
N TYR A 97 -10.41 3.85 6.93
CA TYR A 97 -10.02 2.96 8.01
C TYR A 97 -8.74 2.28 7.59
N ASN A 98 -7.60 2.65 8.20
CA ASN A 98 -6.29 2.20 7.80
C ASN A 98 -5.63 1.42 8.92
N VAL A 99 -5.01 0.29 8.58
CA VAL A 99 -4.31 -0.56 9.53
C VAL A 99 -2.95 -0.93 8.96
N VAL A 100 -1.89 -0.73 9.74
CA VAL A 100 -0.55 -1.19 9.38
C VAL A 100 -0.46 -2.68 9.67
N CYS A 101 -0.04 -3.45 8.67
CA CYS A 101 0.07 -4.90 8.78
C CYS A 101 1.53 -5.31 9.03
N PRO A 102 1.78 -6.42 9.71
CA PRO A 102 3.14 -6.92 9.89
C PRO A 102 3.72 -7.43 8.57
N GLY A 103 5.05 -7.34 8.47
CA GLY A 103 5.84 -7.54 7.27
C GLY A 103 5.76 -8.93 6.60
N LEU A 104 6.80 -9.34 5.99
CA LEU A 104 7.08 -10.28 4.90
C LEU A 104 6.71 -11.78 5.08
N ASP A 105 5.62 -12.16 5.77
CA ASP A 105 5.08 -13.52 5.69
C ASP A 105 4.21 -13.66 4.42
N CYS A 106 4.65 -14.48 3.46
CA CYS A 106 3.97 -14.65 2.18
C CYS A 106 2.52 -15.12 2.30
N ASP A 107 2.21 -16.03 3.26
CA ASP A 107 0.86 -16.51 3.47
C ASP A 107 -0.05 -15.38 3.98
N VAL A 108 0.48 -14.54 4.88
CA VAL A 108 -0.24 -13.37 5.40
C VAL A 108 -0.42 -12.32 4.31
N TYR A 109 0.60 -12.08 3.52
CA TYR A 109 0.59 -11.11 2.44
C TYR A 109 -0.44 -11.45 1.36
N GLU A 110 -0.36 -12.65 0.77
CA GLU A 110 -1.35 -13.11 -0.20
C GLU A 110 -2.75 -13.28 0.44
N GLY A 111 -2.79 -13.67 1.72
CA GLY A 111 -4.04 -13.73 2.49
C GLY A 111 -4.73 -12.36 2.62
N LEU A 112 -3.99 -11.28 2.84
CA LEU A 112 -4.53 -9.90 2.87
C LEU A 112 -5.03 -9.45 1.50
N ARG A 113 -4.37 -9.81 0.40
CA ARG A 113 -4.87 -9.58 -0.97
C ARG A 113 -6.20 -10.28 -1.21
N VAL A 114 -6.32 -11.53 -0.75
CA VAL A 114 -7.59 -12.26 -0.80
C VAL A 114 -8.67 -11.57 0.03
N LEU A 115 -8.34 -11.13 1.25
CA LEU A 115 -9.27 -10.41 2.12
C LEU A 115 -9.68 -9.05 1.53
N GLU A 116 -8.78 -8.30 0.93
CA GLU A 116 -9.10 -7.07 0.20
C GLU A 116 -10.23 -7.31 -0.83
N HIS A 117 -10.07 -8.35 -1.63
CA HIS A 117 -11.07 -8.70 -2.65
C HIS A 117 -12.39 -9.17 -2.03
N VAL A 118 -12.33 -10.09 -1.09
CA VAL A 118 -13.52 -10.74 -0.50
C VAL A 118 -14.32 -9.80 0.38
N LEU A 119 -13.65 -8.92 1.14
CA LEU A 119 -14.31 -8.01 2.08
C LEU A 119 -14.95 -6.81 1.40
N VAL A 120 -14.33 -6.28 0.32
CA VAL A 120 -14.72 -4.98 -0.24
C VAL A 120 -14.79 -4.98 -1.77
N ASN A 121 -13.79 -5.51 -2.50
CA ASN A 121 -13.65 -5.23 -3.92
C ASN A 121 -14.50 -6.16 -4.82
N SER A 122 -14.93 -7.31 -4.32
CA SER A 122 -15.81 -8.22 -5.09
C SER A 122 -17.27 -7.74 -5.11
N VAL A 123 -18.03 -8.29 -6.06
CA VAL A 123 -19.48 -8.01 -6.14
C VAL A 123 -20.20 -8.62 -4.93
N GLY A 124 -20.95 -7.81 -4.22
CA GLY A 124 -21.67 -8.25 -3.01
C GLY A 124 -20.79 -8.45 -1.78
N ALA A 125 -19.57 -7.91 -1.80
CA ALA A 125 -18.63 -7.97 -0.69
C ALA A 125 -19.26 -7.39 0.60
N PRO A 126 -19.13 -8.08 1.75
CA PRO A 126 -19.92 -7.81 2.95
C PRO A 126 -19.70 -6.41 3.53
N VAL A 127 -18.47 -5.93 3.61
CA VAL A 127 -18.18 -4.59 4.17
C VAL A 127 -18.70 -3.49 3.25
N LYS A 128 -18.46 -3.63 1.94
CA LYS A 128 -18.97 -2.69 0.94
C LYS A 128 -20.49 -2.62 0.98
N GLN A 129 -21.16 -3.78 0.99
CA GLN A 129 -22.61 -3.83 1.00
C GLN A 129 -23.19 -3.22 2.28
N ALA A 130 -22.62 -3.54 3.45
CA ALA A 130 -23.09 -3.00 4.73
C ALA A 130 -22.99 -1.46 4.80
N LEU A 131 -21.91 -0.88 4.27
CA LEU A 131 -21.74 0.58 4.21
C LEU A 131 -22.73 1.23 3.23
N LEU A 132 -22.90 0.66 2.05
CA LEU A 132 -23.84 1.17 1.04
C LEU A 132 -25.30 1.06 1.52
N ASP A 133 -25.70 -0.04 2.15
CA ASP A 133 -27.06 -0.23 2.71
C ASP A 133 -27.36 0.77 3.83
N ALA A 134 -26.33 1.19 4.59
CA ALA A 134 -26.45 2.24 5.59
C ALA A 134 -26.41 3.67 5.01
N GLY A 135 -26.28 3.81 3.68
CA GLY A 135 -26.15 5.10 3.01
C GLY A 135 -24.85 5.85 3.32
N ILE A 136 -23.79 5.12 3.62
CA ILE A 136 -22.45 5.69 3.88
C ILE A 136 -21.65 5.63 2.59
N GLY A 137 -21.39 6.81 2.03
CA GLY A 137 -20.66 6.96 0.79
C GLY A 137 -21.42 6.47 -0.44
N THR A 138 -20.88 6.77 -1.60
CA THR A 138 -21.37 6.30 -2.90
C THR A 138 -20.37 5.38 -3.59
N GLU A 139 -19.12 5.40 -3.18
CA GLU A 139 -18.04 4.55 -3.64
C GLU A 139 -17.26 4.02 -2.44
N ILE A 140 -17.21 2.71 -2.33
CA ILE A 140 -16.44 2.00 -1.30
C ILE A 140 -15.39 1.16 -1.99
N SER A 141 -14.14 1.34 -1.59
CA SER A 141 -12.98 0.62 -2.11
C SER A 141 -12.08 0.15 -0.96
N CYS A 142 -11.23 -0.79 -1.27
CA CYS A 142 -10.19 -1.25 -0.37
C CYS A 142 -8.87 -1.31 -1.15
N THR A 143 -7.78 -1.05 -0.46
CA THR A 143 -6.42 -1.20 -0.97
C THR A 143 -5.56 -1.86 0.09
N PHE A 144 -4.85 -2.89 -0.29
CA PHE A 144 -3.71 -3.40 0.44
C PHE A 144 -2.45 -2.86 -0.25
N GLU A 145 -1.78 -1.90 0.40
CA GLU A 145 -0.54 -1.32 -0.11
C GLU A 145 0.63 -2.19 0.32
N GLU A 146 1.15 -2.91 -0.66
CA GLU A 146 2.09 -4.01 -0.46
C GLU A 146 3.56 -3.62 -0.69
N SER A 147 3.81 -2.53 -1.41
CA SER A 147 5.15 -2.13 -1.86
C SER A 147 5.97 -1.38 -0.79
N MET A 148 5.58 -1.48 0.46
CA MET A 148 6.22 -0.76 1.57
C MET A 148 6.80 -1.73 2.61
N LYS A 149 7.84 -1.29 3.34
CA LYS A 149 8.42 -2.06 4.46
C LYS A 149 7.37 -2.45 5.50
N GLN A 150 6.44 -1.53 5.79
CA GLN A 150 5.26 -1.77 6.62
C GLN A 150 4.01 -1.65 5.75
N PRO A 151 3.54 -2.74 5.15
CA PRO A 151 2.33 -2.70 4.33
C PRO A 151 1.11 -2.31 5.17
N TRP A 152 0.12 -1.71 4.51
CA TRP A 152 -1.09 -1.27 5.18
C TRP A 152 -2.35 -1.60 4.39
N PHE A 153 -3.41 -1.87 5.13
CA PHE A 153 -4.73 -2.21 4.61
C PHE A 153 -5.67 -1.03 4.84
N SER A 154 -6.36 -0.57 3.80
CA SER A 154 -7.24 0.60 3.87
C SER A 154 -8.62 0.32 3.29
N ILE A 155 -9.67 0.66 4.05
CA ILE A 155 -11.05 0.70 3.57
C ILE A 155 -11.44 2.16 3.44
N ILE A 156 -11.85 2.57 2.23
CA ILE A 156 -12.10 3.97 1.87
C ILE A 156 -13.57 4.13 1.47
N ALA A 157 -14.24 5.14 2.03
CA ALA A 157 -15.56 5.58 1.61
C ALA A 157 -15.48 7.00 1.07
N LYS A 158 -15.99 7.20 -0.16
CA LYS A 158 -16.05 8.53 -0.80
C LYS A 158 -17.48 9.06 -0.82
N ASN A 159 -17.59 10.39 -0.85
CA ASN A 159 -18.86 11.12 -0.83
C ASN A 159 -19.66 10.80 0.44
N VAL A 160 -19.05 11.00 1.59
CA VAL A 160 -19.64 10.82 2.91
C VAL A 160 -19.96 12.16 3.55
N ARG A 161 -20.88 12.16 4.52
CA ARG A 161 -21.11 13.30 5.42
C ARG A 161 -20.35 13.08 6.72
N MET A 162 -19.77 14.16 7.27
CA MET A 162 -18.92 14.08 8.48
C MET A 162 -19.60 13.46 9.68
N GLU A 163 -20.93 13.65 9.83
CA GLU A 163 -21.73 13.07 10.92
C GLU A 163 -21.74 11.53 10.86
N GLN A 164 -21.49 10.94 9.70
CA GLN A 164 -21.51 9.49 9.48
C GLN A 164 -20.22 8.78 9.94
N LYS A 165 -19.19 9.52 10.40
CA LYS A 165 -17.89 8.96 10.78
C LYS A 165 -17.99 7.83 11.81
N LYS A 166 -18.79 8.04 12.87
CA LYS A 166 -18.95 7.02 13.92
C LYS A 166 -19.64 5.76 13.38
N ASP A 167 -20.62 5.94 12.50
CA ASP A 167 -21.33 4.81 11.89
C ASP A 167 -20.44 4.08 10.90
N PHE A 168 -19.60 4.77 10.14
CA PHE A 168 -18.60 4.17 9.24
C PHE A 168 -17.69 3.21 10.01
N ILE A 169 -17.08 3.67 11.10
CA ILE A 169 -16.19 2.86 11.93
C ILE A 169 -16.94 1.67 12.56
N ARG A 170 -18.12 1.94 13.13
CA ARG A 170 -18.95 0.92 13.78
C ARG A 170 -19.37 -0.17 12.81
N ILE A 171 -19.86 0.18 11.63
CA ILE A 171 -20.36 -0.79 10.63
C ILE A 171 -19.22 -1.67 10.11
N ILE A 172 -18.02 -1.10 9.85
CA ILE A 172 -16.85 -1.90 9.49
C ILE A 172 -16.55 -2.92 10.59
N ARG A 173 -16.42 -2.47 11.84
CA ARG A 173 -16.09 -3.36 12.96
C ARG A 173 -17.14 -4.44 13.18
N GLU A 174 -18.42 -4.08 13.27
CA GLU A 174 -19.53 -5.03 13.43
C GLU A 174 -19.57 -6.05 12.29
N THR A 175 -19.31 -5.63 11.06
CA THR A 175 -19.28 -6.53 9.90
C THR A 175 -18.10 -7.48 9.98
N LEU A 176 -16.90 -6.99 10.32
CA LEU A 176 -15.72 -7.83 10.48
C LEU A 176 -15.89 -8.82 11.66
N GLU A 177 -16.40 -8.35 12.82
CA GLU A 177 -16.70 -9.20 13.98
C GLU A 177 -17.71 -10.30 13.63
N LYS A 178 -18.73 -9.96 12.83
CA LYS A 178 -19.69 -10.95 12.34
C LYS A 178 -19.02 -12.01 11.46
N LEU A 179 -18.14 -11.60 10.55
CA LEU A 179 -17.42 -12.53 9.67
C LEU A 179 -16.48 -13.46 10.46
N VAL A 180 -15.84 -12.95 11.51
CA VAL A 180 -15.05 -13.78 12.42
C VAL A 180 -15.90 -14.84 13.12
N ASN A 181 -17.11 -14.49 13.57
CA ASN A 181 -17.97 -15.41 14.31
C ASN A 181 -18.72 -16.40 13.41
N ASP A 182 -19.20 -15.96 12.24
CA ASP A 182 -20.05 -16.73 11.34
C ASP A 182 -19.24 -17.50 10.26
N GLY A 183 -17.96 -17.13 10.05
CA GLY A 183 -17.10 -17.60 8.98
C GLY A 183 -17.26 -16.82 7.68
N LEU A 184 -16.20 -16.83 6.85
CA LEU A 184 -16.24 -16.26 5.51
C LEU A 184 -16.92 -17.20 4.52
N ASN A 185 -17.45 -16.62 3.44
CA ASN A 185 -18.06 -17.42 2.38
C ASN A 185 -16.98 -18.16 1.57
N THR A 186 -16.91 -19.49 1.72
CA THR A 186 -15.93 -20.36 1.05
C THR A 186 -15.95 -20.22 -0.48
N LYS A 187 -17.12 -19.97 -1.09
CA LYS A 187 -17.21 -19.77 -2.55
C LYS A 187 -16.53 -18.47 -2.97
N SER A 188 -16.66 -17.41 -2.16
CA SER A 188 -15.99 -16.13 -2.43
C SER A 188 -14.48 -16.25 -2.28
N LEU A 189 -14.01 -16.93 -1.23
CA LEU A 189 -12.59 -17.23 -1.03
C LEU A 189 -12.02 -18.05 -2.19
N THR A 190 -12.71 -19.12 -2.59
CA THR A 190 -12.31 -19.96 -3.74
C THR A 190 -12.23 -19.15 -5.04
N ALA A 191 -13.21 -18.29 -5.28
CA ALA A 191 -13.24 -17.46 -6.48
C ALA A 191 -12.08 -16.44 -6.49
N ALA A 192 -11.80 -15.80 -5.36
CA ALA A 192 -10.70 -14.88 -5.22
C ALA A 192 -9.35 -15.57 -5.45
N LEU A 193 -9.10 -16.69 -4.76
CA LEU A 193 -7.86 -17.47 -4.91
C LEU A 193 -7.65 -17.94 -6.35
N ASN A 194 -8.70 -18.44 -7.01
CA ASN A 194 -8.60 -18.89 -8.40
C ASN A 194 -8.26 -17.73 -9.35
N ALA A 195 -8.88 -16.57 -9.16
CA ALA A 195 -8.63 -15.39 -9.98
C ALA A 195 -7.19 -14.87 -9.80
N MET A 196 -6.71 -14.79 -8.56
CA MET A 196 -5.37 -14.31 -8.24
C MET A 196 -4.29 -15.29 -8.72
N GLU A 197 -4.46 -16.59 -8.49
CA GLU A 197 -3.53 -17.60 -9.00
C GLU A 197 -3.51 -17.62 -10.53
N PHE A 198 -4.65 -17.49 -11.19
CA PHE A 198 -4.71 -17.40 -12.66
C PHE A 198 -3.91 -16.19 -13.14
N GLN A 199 -4.14 -15.00 -12.54
CA GLN A 199 -3.39 -13.79 -12.88
C GLN A 199 -1.89 -13.98 -12.66
N TYR A 200 -1.50 -14.58 -11.55
CA TYR A 200 -0.09 -14.88 -11.23
C TYR A 200 0.53 -15.83 -12.26
N ARG A 201 -0.14 -16.96 -12.60
CA ARG A 201 0.38 -17.97 -13.55
C ARG A 201 0.47 -17.46 -14.98
N GLU A 202 -0.48 -16.65 -15.42
CA GLU A 202 -0.48 -16.04 -16.75
C GLU A 202 0.50 -14.85 -16.84
N ALA A 203 0.95 -14.34 -15.69
CA ALA A 203 1.71 -13.09 -15.58
C ALA A 203 1.01 -11.98 -16.38
N ASP A 204 -0.29 -11.83 -16.11
CA ASP A 204 -1.14 -10.84 -16.75
C ASP A 204 -1.00 -9.48 -16.05
N PHE A 205 -0.13 -8.67 -16.63
CA PHE A 205 0.12 -7.29 -16.18
C PHE A 205 -0.50 -6.27 -17.14
N GLY A 206 -1.49 -6.69 -17.93
CA GLY A 206 -2.13 -5.84 -18.92
C GLY A 206 -1.13 -5.32 -19.98
N SER A 207 -0.98 -4.02 -20.10
CA SER A 207 -0.09 -3.38 -21.07
C SER A 207 1.37 -3.22 -20.60
N TYR A 208 1.68 -3.54 -19.35
CA TYR A 208 3.04 -3.39 -18.82
C TYR A 208 3.96 -4.53 -19.22
N PRO A 209 5.24 -4.25 -19.55
CA PRO A 209 6.22 -5.30 -19.84
C PRO A 209 6.42 -6.25 -18.65
N LYS A 210 6.36 -7.57 -18.88
CA LYS A 210 6.49 -8.58 -17.82
C LYS A 210 7.77 -8.39 -16.99
N GLY A 211 8.89 -8.14 -17.66
CA GLY A 211 10.18 -7.93 -16.98
C GLY A 211 10.16 -6.73 -16.03
N LEU A 212 9.54 -5.61 -16.42
CA LEU A 212 9.37 -4.46 -15.54
C LEU A 212 8.58 -4.85 -14.28
N MET A 213 7.45 -5.54 -14.45
CA MET A 213 6.59 -5.92 -13.33
C MET A 213 7.26 -6.91 -12.39
N TYR A 214 7.99 -7.90 -12.92
CA TYR A 214 8.79 -8.79 -12.09
C TYR A 214 9.87 -8.04 -11.30
N GLY A 215 10.53 -7.05 -11.92
CA GLY A 215 11.50 -6.21 -11.23
C GLY A 215 10.88 -5.41 -10.09
N LEU A 216 9.70 -4.80 -10.31
CA LEU A 216 8.98 -4.06 -9.27
C LEU A 216 8.59 -4.99 -8.12
N GLN A 217 8.00 -6.15 -8.40
CA GLN A 217 7.65 -7.14 -7.37
C GLN A 217 8.87 -7.64 -6.58
N MET A 218 10.03 -7.79 -7.22
CA MET A 218 11.25 -8.12 -6.50
C MET A 218 11.65 -7.01 -5.53
N PHE A 219 11.52 -5.75 -5.94
CA PHE A 219 11.89 -4.62 -5.07
C PHE A 219 10.98 -4.47 -3.85
N ASP A 220 9.75 -4.95 -3.88
CA ASP A 220 8.83 -4.92 -2.73
C ASP A 220 9.38 -5.67 -1.49
N SER A 221 10.28 -6.64 -1.69
CA SER A 221 11.00 -7.31 -0.60
C SER A 221 12.50 -7.00 -0.59
N TRP A 222 13.13 -6.95 -1.76
CA TRP A 222 14.59 -6.84 -1.88
C TRP A 222 15.16 -5.54 -1.31
N LEU A 223 14.42 -4.44 -1.40
CA LEU A 223 14.81 -3.15 -0.81
C LEU A 223 14.94 -3.19 0.70
N TYR A 224 14.21 -4.09 1.36
CA TYR A 224 14.13 -4.19 2.82
C TYR A 224 14.90 -5.39 3.39
N ASP A 225 15.04 -6.46 2.61
CA ASP A 225 15.87 -7.63 2.96
C ASP A 225 16.63 -8.13 1.72
N ALA A 226 17.92 -7.82 1.68
CA ALA A 226 18.80 -8.22 0.58
C ALA A 226 18.92 -9.74 0.36
N LYS A 227 18.48 -10.56 1.33
CA LYS A 227 18.48 -12.01 1.24
C LYS A 227 17.21 -12.59 0.65
N GLN A 228 16.17 -11.78 0.48
CA GLN A 228 14.85 -12.22 0.03
C GLN A 228 14.35 -11.52 -1.25
N PRO A 229 15.12 -11.51 -2.36
CA PRO A 229 14.72 -10.80 -3.56
C PRO A 229 13.55 -11.44 -4.32
N PHE A 230 13.22 -12.72 -4.06
CA PHE A 230 12.25 -13.48 -4.84
C PHE A 230 10.97 -13.84 -4.10
N VAL A 231 10.78 -13.33 -2.87
CA VAL A 231 9.63 -13.70 -2.02
C VAL A 231 8.31 -13.54 -2.77
N HIS A 232 8.08 -12.40 -3.40
CA HIS A 232 6.82 -12.12 -4.11
C HIS A 232 6.71 -12.81 -5.48
N LEU A 233 7.80 -13.35 -6.01
CA LEU A 233 7.78 -14.15 -7.25
C LEU A 233 7.56 -15.64 -7.02
N MET A 234 7.55 -16.11 -5.78
CA MET A 234 7.44 -17.53 -5.41
C MET A 234 6.07 -17.87 -4.80
N ALA A 235 5.01 -17.19 -5.23
CA ALA A 235 3.68 -17.33 -4.64
C ALA A 235 2.92 -18.63 -5.04
N ALA A 236 3.44 -19.46 -5.93
CA ALA A 236 2.74 -20.66 -6.37
C ALA A 236 2.36 -21.61 -5.22
N ASP A 237 3.32 -21.90 -4.34
CA ASP A 237 3.10 -22.79 -3.18
C ASP A 237 2.21 -22.12 -2.12
N VAL A 238 2.19 -20.79 -2.08
CA VAL A 238 1.35 -20.00 -1.17
C VAL A 238 -0.13 -20.17 -1.52
N TYR A 239 -0.50 -20.15 -2.80
CA TYR A 239 -1.91 -20.39 -3.21
C TYR A 239 -2.40 -21.78 -2.81
N ASP A 240 -1.55 -22.82 -2.90
CA ASP A 240 -1.89 -24.16 -2.42
C ASP A 240 -2.02 -24.22 -0.89
N SER A 241 -1.14 -23.52 -0.16
CA SER A 241 -1.22 -23.35 1.29
C SER A 241 -2.52 -22.67 1.69
N LEU A 242 -2.86 -21.55 1.07
CA LEU A 242 -4.08 -20.79 1.37
C LEU A 242 -5.36 -21.60 1.07
N ARG A 243 -5.37 -22.42 0.02
CA ARG A 243 -6.51 -23.33 -0.25
C ARG A 243 -6.71 -24.34 0.86
N GLN A 244 -5.65 -24.95 1.38
CA GLN A 244 -5.74 -25.88 2.50
C GLN A 244 -6.22 -25.19 3.78
N ARG A 245 -5.93 -23.91 3.94
CA ARG A 245 -6.33 -23.12 5.11
C ARG A 245 -7.76 -22.57 5.03
N MET A 246 -8.42 -22.62 3.85
CA MET A 246 -9.82 -22.18 3.73
C MET A 246 -10.81 -22.99 4.59
N ASP A 247 -10.47 -24.24 4.93
CA ASP A 247 -11.28 -25.08 5.80
C ASP A 247 -10.90 -24.94 7.29
N THR A 248 -10.11 -23.93 7.63
CA THR A 248 -9.68 -23.58 8.98
C THR A 248 -10.06 -22.13 9.30
N ASP A 249 -9.87 -21.69 10.52
CA ASP A 249 -10.13 -20.30 10.94
C ASP A 249 -9.01 -19.31 10.53
N PHE A 250 -8.22 -19.62 9.50
CA PHE A 250 -7.04 -18.82 9.12
C PHE A 250 -7.40 -17.40 8.71
N PHE A 251 -8.35 -17.22 7.81
CA PHE A 251 -8.77 -15.90 7.34
C PHE A 251 -9.53 -15.12 8.42
N GLU A 252 -10.33 -15.80 9.23
CA GLU A 252 -11.03 -15.22 10.37
C GLU A 252 -10.03 -14.73 11.42
N ASN A 253 -8.99 -15.51 11.72
CA ASN A 253 -7.91 -15.11 12.61
C ASN A 253 -7.12 -13.91 12.05
N MET A 254 -6.90 -13.83 10.76
CA MET A 254 -6.29 -12.64 10.13
C MET A 254 -7.17 -11.40 10.34
N ILE A 255 -8.47 -11.50 10.10
CA ILE A 255 -9.40 -10.39 10.35
C ILE A 255 -9.35 -9.98 11.82
N GLN A 256 -9.42 -10.95 12.75
CA GLN A 256 -9.39 -10.66 14.18
C GLN A 256 -8.09 -9.97 14.60
N THR A 257 -6.95 -10.57 14.26
CA THR A 257 -5.66 -10.12 14.77
C THR A 257 -5.11 -8.89 14.04
N LEU A 258 -5.31 -8.82 12.71
CA LEU A 258 -4.72 -7.76 11.90
C LEU A 258 -5.65 -6.55 11.73
N LEU A 259 -6.97 -6.75 11.63
CA LEU A 259 -7.90 -5.66 11.33
C LEU A 259 -8.72 -5.20 12.55
N LEU A 260 -9.03 -6.07 13.52
CA LEU A 260 -9.86 -5.75 14.68
C LEU A 260 -9.06 -5.43 15.94
N ASP A 261 -8.06 -6.25 16.28
CA ASP A 261 -7.29 -6.15 17.53
C ASP A 261 -5.99 -5.35 17.40
N ASN A 262 -5.64 -4.93 16.18
CA ASN A 262 -4.43 -4.18 15.91
C ASN A 262 -4.66 -2.68 16.16
N ASP A 263 -3.97 -2.11 17.17
CA ASP A 263 -4.06 -0.69 17.51
C ASP A 263 -3.19 0.22 16.63
N HIS A 264 -2.29 -0.35 15.81
CA HIS A 264 -1.53 0.39 14.81
C HIS A 264 -2.44 0.76 13.60
N ARG A 265 -3.48 1.55 13.89
CA ARG A 265 -4.49 1.98 12.90
C ARG A 265 -4.84 3.46 13.01
N THR A 266 -5.34 3.99 11.90
CA THR A 266 -5.82 5.37 11.83
C THR A 266 -7.21 5.44 11.20
N PHE A 267 -7.99 6.40 11.67
CA PHE A 267 -9.23 6.84 11.03
C PHE A 267 -8.99 8.22 10.43
N VAL A 268 -8.96 8.32 9.12
CA VAL A 268 -8.73 9.58 8.45
C VAL A 268 -10.03 10.13 7.88
N SER A 269 -10.24 11.43 8.08
CA SER A 269 -11.35 12.17 7.49
C SER A 269 -10.79 13.32 6.67
N VAL A 270 -11.22 13.45 5.41
CA VAL A 270 -10.76 14.53 4.53
C VAL A 270 -11.98 15.25 3.95
N GLU A 271 -12.08 16.57 4.18
CA GLU A 271 -13.18 17.40 3.69
C GLU A 271 -12.78 18.29 2.52
N PRO A 272 -13.71 18.58 1.61
CA PRO A 272 -13.48 19.59 0.57
C PRO A 272 -13.38 20.98 1.19
N LYS A 273 -12.40 21.77 0.72
CA LYS A 273 -12.21 23.15 1.17
C LYS A 273 -12.01 24.08 -0.04
N VAL A 274 -12.96 24.98 -0.24
CA VAL A 274 -12.92 25.95 -1.31
C VAL A 274 -11.70 26.87 -1.19
N GLY A 275 -10.99 27.07 -2.29
CA GLY A 275 -9.88 28.01 -2.40
C GLY A 275 -8.62 27.60 -1.62
N LEU A 276 -8.47 26.34 -1.22
CA LEU A 276 -7.29 25.88 -0.48
C LEU A 276 -6.02 26.04 -1.32
N THR A 277 -6.02 25.57 -2.57
CA THR A 277 -4.88 25.71 -3.48
C THR A 277 -4.52 27.17 -3.71
N ALA A 278 -5.51 28.03 -3.97
CA ALA A 278 -5.25 29.47 -4.21
C ALA A 278 -4.58 30.15 -3.01
N ARG A 279 -4.92 29.75 -1.77
CA ARG A 279 -4.24 30.26 -0.57
C ARG A 279 -2.82 29.74 -0.45
N MET A 280 -2.59 28.46 -0.71
CA MET A 280 -1.25 27.89 -0.71
C MET A 280 -0.35 28.55 -1.75
N ASP A 281 -0.86 28.76 -2.97
CA ASP A 281 -0.17 29.46 -4.03
C ASP A 281 0.17 30.94 -3.67
N GLU A 282 -0.71 31.57 -2.90
CA GLU A 282 -0.49 32.97 -2.46
C GLU A 282 0.54 33.03 -1.33
N GLU A 283 0.50 32.11 -0.40
CA GLU A 283 1.50 31.96 0.67
C GLU A 283 2.90 31.67 0.09
N GLU A 284 2.95 30.77 -0.93
CA GLU A 284 4.21 30.45 -1.62
C GLU A 284 4.77 31.66 -2.38
N LYS A 285 3.93 32.46 -3.04
CA LYS A 285 4.38 33.70 -3.74
C LYS A 285 4.87 34.79 -2.80
N GLN A 286 4.41 34.79 -1.55
CA GLN A 286 4.83 35.81 -0.54
C GLN A 286 6.14 35.42 0.16
N ARG A 287 6.58 34.17 0.07
CA ARG A 287 7.83 33.65 0.58
C ARG A 287 9.00 33.90 -0.38
#